data_9296039abe384836746bd9c2edea9991
#
_entry.id   9296039abe384836746bd9c2edea9991
#
_cell.length_a   1.000
_cell.length_b   1.000
_cell.length_c   1.000
_cell.angle_alpha   90.00
_cell.angle_beta   90.00
_cell.angle_gamma   90.00
#
_symmetry.space_group_name_H-M   'P 1'
#
loop_
_entity.id
_entity.type
_entity.pdbx_description
1 polymer ?
#
loop_
_entity_poly.entity_id
_entity_poly.type
_entity_poly.pdbx_seq_one_letter_code
_entity_poly.pdbx_strand_id
1 'polypeptide(L)'
;MQLYYHKINNLTRYFILIIMIVMIIGITGVARCGKDTFYSILKKFLEEKQLKSQRLAFADDLKNELNSFTKDKFNIDLFKCDGTDKELVRPLMVAYGKCRRSQTEGKYWTSKLDIKVENLLKDNIIPIVTDVRYIEYRDDEYSWLKSRNGILIHLSRKLDDGSIIPPANIEEKANDNKLKAVADFSICWETCQDTNFLYELMQKNLRNIYDRLRLN
;
A
#
# COMPACT_ATOMS: atom_id res chain seq x y z
N MET A 1 -13.47 -41.72 -14.53
CA MET A 1 -13.28 -41.14 -13.17
C MET A 1 -12.16 -40.10 -13.09
N GLN A 2 -10.95 -40.32 -13.65
CA GLN A 2 -9.83 -39.35 -13.65
C GLN A 2 -10.12 -38.03 -14.39
N LEU A 3 -10.86 -38.04 -15.50
CA LEU A 3 -11.24 -36.82 -16.23
C LEU A 3 -12.23 -35.92 -15.47
N TYR A 4 -13.06 -36.50 -14.61
CA TYR A 4 -14.00 -35.75 -13.76
C TYR A 4 -13.29 -35.03 -12.61
N TYR A 5 -12.29 -35.69 -12.01
CA TYR A 5 -11.46 -35.09 -10.95
C TYR A 5 -10.60 -33.92 -11.47
N HIS A 6 -10.10 -34.03 -12.71
CA HIS A 6 -9.31 -32.95 -13.31
C HIS A 6 -10.15 -31.72 -13.68
N LYS A 7 -11.42 -31.93 -14.07
CA LYS A 7 -12.36 -30.85 -14.39
C LYS A 7 -12.85 -30.12 -13.13
N ILE A 8 -13.07 -30.85 -12.01
CA ILE A 8 -13.44 -30.28 -10.72
C ILE A 8 -12.26 -29.47 -10.15
N ASN A 9 -11.04 -29.96 -10.21
CA ASN A 9 -9.86 -29.23 -9.76
C ASN A 9 -9.61 -27.95 -10.57
N ASN A 10 -9.88 -27.95 -11.87
CA ASN A 10 -9.79 -26.74 -12.68
C ASN A 10 -10.91 -25.74 -12.37
N LEU A 11 -12.15 -26.18 -12.22
CA LEU A 11 -13.28 -25.33 -11.84
C LEU A 11 -13.07 -24.73 -10.43
N THR A 12 -12.58 -25.50 -9.48
CA THR A 12 -12.27 -25.02 -8.12
C THR A 12 -11.09 -24.05 -8.14
N ARG A 13 -10.09 -24.28 -8.97
CA ARG A 13 -8.99 -23.34 -9.21
C ARG A 13 -9.45 -22.03 -9.86
N TYR A 14 -10.34 -22.10 -10.85
CA TYR A 14 -10.94 -20.90 -11.45
C TYR A 14 -11.85 -20.15 -10.46
N PHE A 15 -12.63 -20.87 -9.64
CA PHE A 15 -13.46 -20.25 -8.60
C PHE A 15 -12.61 -19.60 -7.50
N ILE A 16 -11.54 -20.25 -7.08
CA ILE A 16 -10.57 -19.68 -6.11
C ILE A 16 -9.85 -18.47 -6.74
N LEU A 17 -9.48 -18.52 -8.01
CA LEU A 17 -8.88 -17.41 -8.72
C LEU A 17 -9.84 -16.21 -8.81
N ILE A 18 -11.11 -16.45 -9.12
CA ILE A 18 -12.17 -15.41 -9.21
C ILE A 18 -12.42 -14.74 -7.85
N ILE A 19 -12.42 -15.49 -6.75
CA ILE A 19 -12.61 -14.93 -5.40
C ILE A 19 -11.39 -14.11 -4.94
N MET A 20 -10.16 -14.48 -5.34
CA MET A 20 -8.94 -13.72 -5.01
C MET A 20 -8.82 -12.37 -5.76
N ILE A 21 -9.58 -12.16 -6.82
CA ILE A 21 -9.40 -11.03 -7.76
C ILE A 21 -10.02 -9.71 -7.25
N VAL A 22 -10.79 -9.73 -6.18
CA VAL A 22 -11.51 -8.54 -5.71
C VAL A 22 -10.82 -7.82 -4.55
N MET A 23 -9.64 -8.24 -4.13
CA MET A 23 -8.99 -7.66 -2.96
C MET A 23 -7.87 -6.69 -3.29
N ILE A 24 -7.95 -5.53 -2.64
CA ILE A 24 -6.92 -4.51 -2.63
C ILE A 24 -6.13 -4.66 -1.34
N ILE A 25 -4.81 -4.56 -1.41
CA ILE A 25 -3.95 -4.51 -0.23
C ILE A 25 -3.52 -3.07 0.00
N GLY A 26 -3.84 -2.51 1.15
CA GLY A 26 -3.32 -1.24 1.62
C GLY A 26 -2.17 -1.45 2.60
N ILE A 27 -1.10 -0.69 2.46
CA ILE A 27 0.04 -0.67 3.38
C ILE A 27 0.10 0.72 4.01
N THR A 28 0.18 0.76 5.33
CA THR A 28 0.31 1.98 6.12
C THR A 28 1.48 1.88 7.11
N GLY A 29 1.80 2.98 7.74
CA GLY A 29 2.89 3.13 8.71
C GLY A 29 3.67 4.41 8.45
N VAL A 30 4.42 4.86 9.45
CA VAL A 30 5.17 6.12 9.42
C VAL A 30 6.21 6.18 8.30
N ALA A 31 6.67 7.37 7.98
CA ALA A 31 7.75 7.56 7.02
C ALA A 31 8.97 6.72 7.42
N ARG A 32 9.65 6.11 6.44
CA ARG A 32 10.86 5.28 6.62
C ARG A 32 10.66 3.96 7.39
N CYS A 33 9.43 3.55 7.70
CA CYS A 33 9.20 2.25 8.36
C CYS A 33 9.40 1.03 7.44
N GLY A 34 9.73 1.24 6.14
CA GLY A 34 10.08 0.17 5.20
C GLY A 34 8.92 -0.35 4.35
N LYS A 35 7.92 0.48 4.05
CA LYS A 35 6.77 0.08 3.20
C LYS A 35 7.17 -0.44 1.82
N ASP A 36 8.16 0.19 1.17
CA ASP A 36 8.62 -0.26 -0.14
C ASP A 36 9.38 -1.59 -0.06
N THR A 37 10.15 -1.80 1.01
CA THR A 37 10.81 -3.10 1.27
C THR A 37 9.77 -4.20 1.49
N PHE A 38 8.76 -3.92 2.32
CA PHE A 38 7.68 -4.88 2.56
C PHE A 38 6.89 -5.18 1.28
N TYR A 39 6.60 -4.16 0.46
CA TYR A 39 5.98 -4.37 -0.85
C TYR A 39 6.80 -5.34 -1.71
N SER A 40 8.11 -5.18 -1.79
CA SER A 40 8.99 -6.06 -2.57
C SER A 40 8.97 -7.49 -2.05
N ILE A 41 8.95 -7.68 -0.73
CA ILE A 41 8.85 -8.97 -0.05
C ILE A 41 7.48 -9.63 -0.35
N LEU A 42 6.40 -8.89 -0.18
CA LEU A 42 5.04 -9.37 -0.45
C LEU A 42 4.85 -9.73 -1.92
N LYS A 43 5.36 -8.90 -2.83
CA LYS A 43 5.34 -9.15 -4.27
C LYS A 43 6.03 -10.47 -4.62
N LYS A 44 7.26 -10.68 -4.12
CA LYS A 44 8.01 -11.95 -4.31
C LYS A 44 7.19 -13.15 -3.84
N PHE A 45 6.60 -13.07 -2.64
CA PHE A 45 5.77 -14.12 -2.08
C PHE A 45 4.54 -14.43 -2.95
N LEU A 46 3.84 -13.39 -3.43
CA LEU A 46 2.67 -13.56 -4.30
C LEU A 46 3.06 -14.18 -5.65
N GLU A 47 4.20 -13.79 -6.22
CA GLU A 47 4.73 -14.37 -7.45
C GLU A 47 5.05 -15.87 -7.29
N GLU A 48 5.59 -16.30 -6.16
CA GLU A 48 5.77 -17.73 -5.83
C GLU A 48 4.44 -18.50 -5.75
N LYS A 49 3.35 -17.81 -5.45
CA LYS A 49 1.96 -18.33 -5.49
C LYS A 49 1.30 -18.19 -6.86
N GLN A 50 2.06 -17.79 -7.89
CA GLN A 50 1.56 -17.53 -9.26
C GLN A 50 0.51 -16.41 -9.33
N LEU A 51 0.56 -15.45 -8.39
CA LEU A 51 -0.29 -14.29 -8.37
C LEU A 51 0.47 -13.05 -8.83
N LYS A 52 -0.14 -12.28 -9.72
CA LYS A 52 0.40 -11.02 -10.18
C LYS A 52 -0.03 -9.91 -9.23
N SER A 53 0.86 -8.99 -8.92
CA SER A 53 0.54 -7.80 -8.14
C SER A 53 1.24 -6.57 -8.69
N GLN A 54 0.64 -5.39 -8.46
CA GLN A 54 1.20 -4.13 -8.90
C GLN A 54 1.08 -3.07 -7.80
N ARG A 55 2.18 -2.31 -7.62
CA ARG A 55 2.22 -1.17 -6.72
C ARG A 55 1.39 -0.02 -7.27
N LEU A 56 0.62 0.58 -6.39
CA LEU A 56 -0.02 1.88 -6.56
C LEU A 56 0.32 2.79 -5.38
N ALA A 57 0.24 4.09 -5.58
CA ALA A 57 0.37 5.07 -4.51
C ALA A 57 -0.45 6.33 -4.82
N PHE A 58 -1.13 6.89 -3.81
CA PHE A 58 -1.81 8.17 -3.91
C PHE A 58 -0.83 9.31 -4.24
N ALA A 59 0.37 9.24 -3.67
CA ALA A 59 1.43 10.21 -3.92
C ALA A 59 1.87 10.27 -5.39
N ASP A 60 1.68 9.22 -6.18
CA ASP A 60 2.06 9.23 -7.59
C ASP A 60 1.15 10.16 -8.41
N ASP A 61 -0.16 10.20 -8.12
CA ASP A 61 -1.09 11.15 -8.76
C ASP A 61 -0.82 12.59 -8.32
N LEU A 62 -0.53 12.81 -7.05
CA LEU A 62 -0.13 14.11 -6.54
C LEU A 62 1.14 14.62 -7.23
N LYS A 63 2.14 13.77 -7.39
CA LYS A 63 3.37 14.10 -8.11
C LYS A 63 3.09 14.41 -9.59
N ASN A 64 2.26 13.62 -10.25
CA ASN A 64 1.88 13.86 -11.64
C ASN A 64 1.31 15.27 -11.85
N GLU A 65 0.47 15.75 -10.92
CA GLU A 65 -0.14 17.07 -11.02
C GLU A 65 0.85 18.21 -10.75
N LEU A 66 1.81 18.03 -9.86
CA LEU A 66 2.76 19.07 -9.45
C LEU A 66 4.08 19.07 -10.25
N ASN A 67 4.42 17.97 -10.92
CA ASN A 67 5.76 17.77 -11.47
C ASN A 67 6.15 18.81 -12.54
N SER A 68 5.22 19.23 -13.39
CA SER A 68 5.51 20.28 -14.38
C SER A 68 5.81 21.62 -13.71
N PHE A 69 5.04 21.98 -12.68
CA PHE A 69 5.27 23.19 -11.91
C PHE A 69 6.62 23.20 -11.18
N THR A 70 6.95 22.08 -10.49
CA THR A 70 8.21 21.99 -9.74
C THR A 70 9.43 21.95 -10.66
N LYS A 71 9.32 21.35 -11.85
CA LYS A 71 10.36 21.41 -12.87
C LYS A 71 10.55 22.83 -13.40
N ASP A 72 9.46 23.53 -13.73
CA ASP A 72 9.54 24.89 -14.29
C ASP A 72 10.05 25.92 -13.28
N LYS A 73 9.59 25.86 -12.02
CA LYS A 73 9.89 26.88 -11.01
C LYS A 73 11.11 26.61 -10.15
N PHE A 74 11.44 25.32 -9.93
CA PHE A 74 12.49 24.92 -9.00
C PHE A 74 13.56 24.03 -9.65
N ASN A 75 13.38 23.65 -10.92
CA ASN A 75 14.21 22.64 -11.61
C ASN A 75 14.25 21.29 -10.87
N ILE A 76 13.17 20.90 -10.20
CA ILE A 76 13.05 19.67 -9.42
C ILE A 76 12.05 18.72 -10.05
N ASP A 77 12.49 17.50 -10.41
CA ASP A 77 11.63 16.40 -10.84
C ASP A 77 11.18 15.58 -9.62
N LEU A 78 9.87 15.62 -9.29
CA LEU A 78 9.29 14.94 -8.12
C LEU A 78 9.43 13.41 -8.14
N PHE A 79 9.67 12.82 -9.31
CA PHE A 79 9.87 11.38 -9.44
C PHE A 79 11.32 10.96 -9.26
N LYS A 80 12.25 11.90 -9.37
CA LYS A 80 13.70 11.64 -9.33
C LYS A 80 14.41 12.31 -8.15
N CYS A 81 13.73 13.28 -7.50
CA CYS A 81 14.33 14.02 -6.40
C CYS A 81 14.49 13.16 -5.15
N ASP A 82 15.60 13.35 -4.46
CA ASP A 82 15.92 12.78 -3.16
C ASP A 82 16.60 13.82 -2.25
N GLY A 83 16.99 13.41 -1.04
CA GLY A 83 17.74 14.27 -0.13
C GLY A 83 17.14 15.66 0.03
N THR A 84 17.97 16.68 -0.18
CA THR A 84 17.64 18.09 0.03
C THR A 84 16.50 18.57 -0.86
N ASP A 85 16.49 18.20 -2.13
CA ASP A 85 15.45 18.62 -3.07
C ASP A 85 14.08 18.08 -2.65
N LYS A 86 14.04 16.82 -2.21
CA LYS A 86 12.80 16.20 -1.71
C LYS A 86 12.29 16.89 -0.44
N GLU A 87 13.17 17.25 0.48
CA GLU A 87 12.79 17.98 1.68
C GLU A 87 12.30 19.41 1.35
N LEU A 88 12.91 20.07 0.37
CA LEU A 88 12.49 21.40 -0.08
C LEU A 88 11.07 21.41 -0.64
N VAL A 89 10.70 20.44 -1.48
CA VAL A 89 9.38 20.39 -2.12
C VAL A 89 8.31 19.68 -1.30
N ARG A 90 8.68 18.96 -0.23
CA ARG A 90 7.75 18.24 0.64
C ARG A 90 6.62 19.11 1.20
N PRO A 91 6.86 20.34 1.73
CA PRO A 91 5.80 21.20 2.24
C PRO A 91 4.75 21.56 1.17
N LEU A 92 5.19 21.81 -0.07
CA LEU A 92 4.30 22.07 -1.20
C LEU A 92 3.41 20.86 -1.50
N MET A 93 4.00 19.67 -1.59
CA MET A 93 3.25 18.44 -1.84
C MET A 93 2.22 18.17 -0.75
N VAL A 94 2.61 18.34 0.52
CA VAL A 94 1.71 18.14 1.67
C VAL A 94 0.56 19.15 1.64
N ALA A 95 0.86 20.44 1.43
CA ALA A 95 -0.15 21.49 1.36
C ALA A 95 -1.15 21.26 0.23
N TYR A 96 -0.66 20.93 -0.97
CA TYR A 96 -1.49 20.66 -2.13
C TYR A 96 -2.38 19.41 -1.91
N GLY A 97 -1.78 18.33 -1.45
CA GLY A 97 -2.49 17.09 -1.14
C GLY A 97 -3.61 17.32 -0.12
N LYS A 98 -3.32 18.08 0.95
CA LYS A 98 -4.28 18.44 1.98
C LYS A 98 -5.42 19.31 1.44
N CYS A 99 -5.13 20.33 0.63
CA CYS A 99 -6.15 21.19 0.02
C CYS A 99 -7.14 20.36 -0.81
N ARG A 100 -6.65 19.50 -1.69
CA ARG A 100 -7.51 18.65 -2.53
C ARG A 100 -8.34 17.68 -1.70
N ARG A 101 -7.72 17.07 -0.67
CA ARG A 101 -8.41 16.16 0.25
C ARG A 101 -9.54 16.88 1.01
N SER A 102 -9.25 18.05 1.57
CA SER A 102 -10.23 18.84 2.35
C SER A 102 -11.40 19.33 1.52
N GLN A 103 -11.17 19.76 0.26
CA GLN A 103 -12.21 20.22 -0.65
C GLN A 103 -13.24 19.15 -1.01
N THR A 104 -12.88 17.87 -0.89
CA THR A 104 -13.67 16.75 -1.41
C THR A 104 -13.92 15.67 -0.36
N GLU A 105 -13.70 15.95 0.92
CA GLU A 105 -13.81 14.98 2.01
C GLU A 105 -13.06 13.66 1.75
N GLY A 106 -11.85 13.76 1.17
CA GLY A 106 -10.99 12.62 0.84
C GLY A 106 -11.15 12.08 -0.59
N LYS A 107 -12.27 12.34 -1.26
CA LYS A 107 -12.65 11.69 -2.52
C LYS A 107 -11.71 11.95 -3.70
N TYR A 108 -11.03 13.10 -3.74
CA TYR A 108 -10.22 13.49 -4.89
C TYR A 108 -9.14 12.45 -5.26
N TRP A 109 -8.36 12.03 -4.28
CA TRP A 109 -7.26 11.09 -4.50
C TRP A 109 -7.76 9.66 -4.66
N THR A 110 -8.78 9.27 -3.88
CA THR A 110 -9.36 7.93 -3.96
C THR A 110 -10.02 7.66 -5.31
N SER A 111 -10.73 8.64 -5.88
CA SER A 111 -11.34 8.50 -7.23
C SER A 111 -10.31 8.33 -8.35
N LYS A 112 -9.15 8.98 -8.26
CA LYS A 112 -8.07 8.82 -9.24
C LYS A 112 -7.46 7.41 -9.18
N LEU A 113 -7.21 6.95 -7.97
CA LEU A 113 -6.64 5.63 -7.76
C LEU A 113 -7.63 4.52 -8.15
N ASP A 114 -8.91 4.76 -7.96
CA ASP A 114 -10.00 3.83 -8.24
C ASP A 114 -9.99 3.34 -9.69
N ILE A 115 -9.81 4.26 -10.64
CA ILE A 115 -9.71 3.95 -12.07
C ILE A 115 -8.55 2.98 -12.35
N LYS A 116 -7.40 3.18 -11.70
CA LYS A 116 -6.22 2.32 -11.87
C LYS A 116 -6.46 0.95 -11.25
N VAL A 117 -7.08 0.93 -10.08
CA VAL A 117 -7.44 -0.30 -9.37
C VAL A 117 -8.40 -1.14 -10.20
N GLU A 118 -9.45 -0.56 -10.76
CA GLU A 118 -10.40 -1.29 -11.60
C GLU A 118 -9.75 -1.91 -12.83
N ASN A 119 -8.80 -1.22 -13.45
CA ASN A 119 -8.06 -1.77 -14.60
C ASN A 119 -7.19 -2.96 -14.18
N LEU A 120 -6.47 -2.86 -13.06
CA LEU A 120 -5.66 -3.98 -12.56
C LEU A 120 -6.51 -5.20 -12.21
N LEU A 121 -7.65 -4.98 -11.57
CA LEU A 121 -8.57 -6.08 -11.21
C LEU A 121 -9.13 -6.78 -12.43
N LYS A 122 -9.46 -6.06 -13.52
CA LYS A 122 -9.87 -6.67 -14.81
C LYS A 122 -8.78 -7.57 -15.39
N ASP A 123 -7.51 -7.22 -15.18
CA ASP A 123 -6.36 -7.99 -15.67
C ASP A 123 -5.92 -9.09 -14.68
N ASN A 124 -6.69 -9.34 -13.62
CA ASN A 124 -6.36 -10.28 -12.54
C ASN A 124 -5.02 -9.95 -11.85
N ILE A 125 -4.74 -8.66 -11.65
CA ILE A 125 -3.55 -8.16 -10.96
C ILE A 125 -3.99 -7.60 -9.61
N ILE A 126 -3.38 -8.04 -8.51
CA ILE A 126 -3.67 -7.57 -7.16
C ILE A 126 -3.09 -6.15 -6.98
N PRO A 127 -3.93 -5.11 -6.77
CA PRO A 127 -3.44 -3.78 -6.47
C PRO A 127 -2.89 -3.73 -5.04
N ILE A 128 -1.67 -3.20 -4.88
CA ILE A 128 -1.04 -2.97 -3.58
C ILE A 128 -0.76 -1.48 -3.42
N VAL A 129 -1.54 -0.81 -2.57
CA VAL A 129 -1.43 0.64 -2.30
C VAL A 129 -0.47 0.84 -1.13
N THR A 130 0.70 1.45 -1.38
CA THR A 130 1.82 1.49 -0.43
C THR A 130 1.86 2.71 0.48
N ASP A 131 0.85 3.60 0.40
CA ASP A 131 0.85 4.87 1.13
C ASP A 131 -0.53 5.27 1.67
N VAL A 132 -1.29 4.32 2.22
CA VAL A 132 -2.52 4.63 2.95
C VAL A 132 -2.17 5.41 4.21
N ARG A 133 -2.67 6.67 4.33
CA ARG A 133 -2.23 7.60 5.40
C ARG A 133 -3.38 8.25 6.16
N TYR A 134 -4.60 8.28 5.60
CA TYR A 134 -5.68 9.10 6.13
C TYR A 134 -6.95 8.30 6.43
N ILE A 135 -7.61 8.68 7.54
CA ILE A 135 -8.82 8.03 8.08
C ILE A 135 -9.80 9.06 8.68
N GLU A 136 -9.67 10.33 8.35
CA GLU A 136 -10.43 11.41 9.03
C GLU A 136 -11.73 11.75 8.33
N TYR A 137 -11.74 11.77 7.00
CA TYR A 137 -12.92 12.07 6.21
C TYR A 137 -13.66 10.79 5.79
N ARG A 138 -14.94 10.96 5.45
CA ARG A 138 -15.81 9.85 5.03
C ARG A 138 -15.26 9.07 3.83
N ASP A 139 -14.67 9.76 2.85
CA ASP A 139 -14.18 9.18 1.61
C ASP A 139 -12.63 9.11 1.57
N ASP A 140 -11.97 9.17 2.74
CA ASP A 140 -10.52 9.03 2.85
C ASP A 140 -10.03 7.63 2.47
N GLU A 141 -8.74 7.51 2.33
CA GLU A 141 -8.00 6.34 1.84
C GLU A 141 -8.37 5.04 2.56
N TYR A 142 -8.53 5.09 3.89
CA TYR A 142 -8.96 3.93 4.67
C TYR A 142 -10.41 3.52 4.36
N SER A 143 -11.34 4.48 4.38
CA SER A 143 -12.76 4.23 4.10
C SER A 143 -12.95 3.69 2.69
N TRP A 144 -12.23 4.29 1.71
CA TRP A 144 -12.20 3.80 0.34
C TRP A 144 -11.66 2.37 0.25
N LEU A 145 -10.53 2.07 0.90
CA LEU A 145 -9.96 0.72 0.92
C LEU A 145 -10.95 -0.30 1.46
N LYS A 146 -11.62 0.02 2.58
CA LYS A 146 -12.59 -0.88 3.23
C LYS A 146 -13.88 -1.03 2.42
N SER A 147 -14.34 0.01 1.72
CA SER A 147 -15.50 -0.08 0.82
C SER A 147 -15.28 -1.03 -0.36
N ARG A 148 -14.01 -1.31 -0.69
CA ARG A 148 -13.56 -2.26 -1.72
C ARG A 148 -13.17 -3.64 -1.15
N ASN A 149 -13.59 -3.97 0.08
CA ASN A 149 -13.20 -5.17 0.81
C ASN A 149 -11.66 -5.34 0.95
N GLY A 150 -10.92 -4.23 0.87
CA GLY A 150 -9.47 -4.23 0.98
C GLY A 150 -8.99 -4.55 2.39
N ILE A 151 -7.80 -5.13 2.49
CA ILE A 151 -7.10 -5.37 3.75
C ILE A 151 -6.06 -4.28 4.00
N LEU A 152 -5.96 -3.83 5.24
CA LEU A 152 -4.96 -2.85 5.68
C LEU A 152 -3.87 -3.54 6.49
N ILE A 153 -2.61 -3.35 6.08
CA ILE A 153 -1.42 -3.84 6.78
C ILE A 153 -0.68 -2.64 7.35
N HIS A 154 -0.56 -2.57 8.67
CA HIS A 154 0.23 -1.56 9.36
C HIS A 154 1.65 -2.07 9.62
N LEU A 155 2.64 -1.27 9.26
CA LEU A 155 4.06 -1.57 9.45
C LEU A 155 4.69 -0.65 10.49
N SER A 156 5.43 -1.25 11.40
CA SER A 156 6.33 -0.56 12.33
C SER A 156 7.73 -1.14 12.18
N ARG A 157 8.76 -0.31 12.34
CA ARG A 157 10.15 -0.77 12.32
C ARG A 157 10.87 -0.37 13.60
N LYS A 158 11.55 -1.32 14.21
CA LYS A 158 12.45 -1.09 15.33
C LYS A 158 13.82 -0.66 14.82
N LEU A 159 14.41 0.30 15.50
CA LEU A 159 15.80 0.68 15.37
C LEU A 159 16.69 -0.27 16.19
N ASP A 160 18.00 -0.15 16.04
CA ASP A 160 19.00 -0.99 16.73
C ASP A 160 18.96 -0.83 18.25
N ASP A 161 18.49 0.33 18.75
CA ASP A 161 18.27 0.60 20.18
C ASP A 161 16.94 0.03 20.70
N GLY A 162 16.17 -0.67 19.89
CA GLY A 162 14.86 -1.24 20.23
C GLY A 162 13.69 -0.26 20.16
N SER A 163 13.93 1.03 19.95
CA SER A 163 12.88 2.03 19.76
C SER A 163 12.18 1.85 18.40
N ILE A 164 10.92 2.29 18.31
CA ILE A 164 10.18 2.30 17.05
C ILE A 164 10.44 3.62 16.34
N ILE A 165 10.64 3.57 14.99
CA ILE A 165 10.79 4.78 14.19
C ILE A 165 9.60 5.72 14.48
N PRO A 166 9.88 6.96 14.93
CA PRO A 166 8.83 7.90 15.28
C PRO A 166 8.17 8.49 14.03
N PRO A 167 6.90 8.93 14.12
CA PRO A 167 6.26 9.75 13.11
C PRO A 167 7.06 11.02 12.80
N ALA A 168 7.07 11.42 11.53
CA ALA A 168 7.81 12.60 11.08
C ALA A 168 7.19 13.94 11.58
N ASN A 169 5.89 13.93 11.90
CA ASN A 169 5.16 15.11 12.40
C ASN A 169 3.90 14.70 13.18
N ILE A 170 3.23 15.70 13.77
CA ILE A 170 2.04 15.50 14.61
C ILE A 170 0.86 14.92 13.79
N GLU A 171 0.67 15.35 12.55
CA GLU A 171 -0.42 14.86 11.68
C GLU A 171 -0.21 13.37 11.34
N GLU A 172 1.01 12.98 10.98
CA GLU A 172 1.37 11.58 10.75
C GLU A 172 1.14 10.74 12.03
N LYS A 173 1.56 11.24 13.21
CA LYS A 173 1.33 10.56 14.49
C LYS A 173 -0.15 10.32 14.77
N ALA A 174 -0.98 11.33 14.52
CA ALA A 174 -2.42 11.26 14.79
C ALA A 174 -3.11 10.22 13.88
N ASN A 175 -2.77 10.20 12.61
CA ASN A 175 -3.33 9.26 11.64
C ASN A 175 -2.76 7.84 11.79
N ASP A 176 -1.46 7.70 12.02
CA ASP A 176 -0.80 6.40 12.17
C ASP A 176 -1.38 5.60 13.34
N ASN A 177 -1.61 6.24 14.49
CA ASN A 177 -2.23 5.60 15.65
C ASN A 177 -3.63 5.08 15.35
N LYS A 178 -4.45 5.87 14.62
CA LYS A 178 -5.80 5.46 14.22
C LYS A 178 -5.75 4.29 13.23
N LEU A 179 -4.90 4.38 12.20
CA LEU A 179 -4.75 3.33 11.19
C LEU A 179 -4.21 2.03 11.78
N LYS A 180 -3.27 2.13 12.73
CA LYS A 180 -2.77 0.97 13.47
C LYS A 180 -3.87 0.25 14.25
N ALA A 181 -4.76 1.00 14.89
CA ALA A 181 -5.85 0.45 15.68
C ALA A 181 -6.89 -0.32 14.84
N VAL A 182 -7.04 0.03 13.57
CA VAL A 182 -8.05 -0.57 12.64
C VAL A 182 -7.44 -1.47 11.57
N ALA A 183 -6.12 -1.67 11.58
CA ALA A 183 -5.42 -2.52 10.63
C ALA A 183 -5.80 -3.98 10.80
N ASP A 184 -6.00 -4.70 9.69
CA ASP A 184 -6.26 -6.14 9.70
C ASP A 184 -5.01 -6.92 10.12
N PHE A 185 -3.82 -6.40 9.81
CA PHE A 185 -2.53 -6.95 10.23
C PHE A 185 -1.62 -5.83 10.74
N SER A 186 -0.94 -6.07 11.86
CA SER A 186 0.12 -5.20 12.38
C SER A 186 1.42 -5.99 12.44
N ILE A 187 2.41 -5.55 11.66
CA ILE A 187 3.71 -6.19 11.54
C ILE A 187 4.77 -5.23 12.08
N CYS A 188 5.54 -5.71 13.04
CA CYS A 188 6.69 -5.00 13.55
C CYS A 188 7.95 -5.79 13.21
N TRP A 189 8.92 -5.16 12.59
CA TRP A 189 10.18 -5.77 12.20
C TRP A 189 11.38 -4.97 12.71
N GLU A 190 12.54 -5.61 12.76
CA GLU A 190 13.79 -4.98 13.11
C GLU A 190 14.51 -4.48 11.86
N THR A 191 15.34 -3.46 11.99
CA THR A 191 16.17 -3.00 10.88
C THR A 191 17.07 -4.16 10.42
N CYS A 192 16.96 -4.53 9.16
CA CYS A 192 17.73 -5.61 8.55
C CYS A 192 18.16 -5.19 7.16
N GLN A 193 19.43 -5.39 6.82
CA GLN A 193 19.97 -5.11 5.49
C GLN A 193 19.81 -6.30 4.54
N ASP A 194 19.73 -7.53 5.07
CA ASP A 194 19.54 -8.72 4.27
C ASP A 194 18.03 -8.95 4.01
N THR A 195 17.63 -8.65 2.79
CA THR A 195 16.23 -8.83 2.35
C THR A 195 15.80 -10.29 2.25
N ASN A 196 16.72 -11.24 2.05
CA ASN A 196 16.39 -12.65 2.02
C ASN A 196 16.12 -13.17 3.44
N PHE A 197 16.97 -12.81 4.40
CA PHE A 197 16.73 -13.10 5.80
C PHE A 197 15.40 -12.50 6.29
N LEU A 198 15.13 -11.26 5.93
CA LEU A 198 13.87 -10.61 6.26
C LEU A 198 12.66 -11.30 5.61
N TYR A 199 12.80 -11.79 4.38
CA TYR A 199 11.79 -12.60 3.70
C TYR A 199 11.45 -13.86 4.48
N GLU A 200 12.47 -14.59 4.98
CA GLU A 200 12.26 -15.79 5.79
C GLU A 200 11.57 -15.48 7.12
N LEU A 201 11.99 -14.42 7.81
CA LEU A 201 11.34 -13.97 9.05
C LEU A 201 9.85 -13.64 8.87
N MET A 202 9.47 -13.15 7.68
CA MET A 202 8.11 -12.73 7.39
C MET A 202 7.19 -13.83 6.87
N GLN A 203 7.69 -15.05 6.61
CA GLN A 203 6.91 -16.13 6.02
C GLN A 203 5.58 -16.41 6.72
N LYS A 204 5.55 -16.36 8.06
CA LYS A 204 4.32 -16.55 8.84
C LYS A 204 3.31 -15.44 8.55
N ASN A 205 3.74 -14.18 8.57
CA ASN A 205 2.87 -13.03 8.29
C ASN A 205 2.35 -13.06 6.85
N LEU A 206 3.21 -13.38 5.89
CA LEU A 206 2.86 -13.48 4.48
C LEU A 206 1.82 -14.58 4.23
N ARG A 207 1.94 -15.74 4.90
CA ARG A 207 0.94 -16.82 4.83
C ARG A 207 -0.39 -16.38 5.40
N ASN A 208 -0.41 -15.72 6.57
CA ASN A 208 -1.65 -15.23 7.17
C ASN A 208 -2.36 -14.20 6.26
N ILE A 209 -1.60 -13.29 5.63
CA ILE A 209 -2.13 -12.34 4.65
C ILE A 209 -2.72 -13.09 3.44
N TYR A 210 -1.99 -14.07 2.91
CA TYR A 210 -2.42 -14.88 1.78
C TYR A 210 -3.69 -15.68 2.09
N ASP A 211 -3.77 -16.29 3.26
CA ASP A 211 -4.95 -17.04 3.69
C ASP A 211 -6.16 -16.11 3.82
N ARG A 212 -5.97 -14.90 4.31
CA ARG A 212 -7.04 -13.87 4.36
C ARG A 212 -7.52 -13.47 2.97
N LEU A 213 -6.60 -13.36 1.99
CA LEU A 213 -6.93 -13.10 0.59
C LEU A 213 -7.78 -14.20 -0.05
N ARG A 214 -7.69 -15.43 0.44
CA ARG A 214 -8.45 -16.58 -0.08
C ARG A 214 -9.81 -16.78 0.57
N LEU A 215 -10.05 -16.21 1.74
CA LEU A 215 -11.27 -16.42 2.54
C LEU A 215 -12.36 -15.39 2.24
N ASN A 216 -12.04 -14.29 1.56
CA ASN A 216 -12.98 -13.25 1.15
C ASN A 216 -13.28 -13.33 -0.34
#